data_5438f932acf7066c893bec0203b14cad
#
_entry.id   5438f932acf7066c893bec0203b14cad
#
_cell.length_a   1.000
_cell.length_b   1.000
_cell.length_c   1.000
_cell.angle_alpha   90.00
_cell.angle_beta   90.00
_cell.angle_gamma   90.00
#
_symmetry.space_group_name_H-M   'P 1'
#
loop_
_entity.id
_entity.type
_entity.pdbx_description
1 polymer ?
#
loop_
_entity_poly.entity_id
_entity_poly.type
_entity_poly.pdbx_seq_one_letter_code
_entity_poly.pdbx_strand_id
1 'polypeptide(L)'
;TYKFGGGCGHDLSVLRPSGDAINGTGGESCGPVGFMNLFSENTNTIAQHGRRGANMQTLRIDHPDIEKFISIKMNDINMVKYSNISVLLTHEFMLAVENDTDFDLKYEDKVYKTIKAKELWETIIDCAHSSAEPGLLFWDTMTDYHNAEYCSPLVSTNPCAEQPLPDGGCCNLGSINLE
;
A
#
# COMPACT_ATOMS: atom_id res chain seq x y z
N THR A 1 -6.36 -10.83 14.57
CA THR A 1 -5.00 -11.20 14.16
C THR A 1 -3.97 -10.70 15.17
N TYR A 2 -3.86 -9.38 15.43
CA TYR A 2 -2.84 -8.81 16.34
C TYR A 2 -2.83 -9.43 17.74
N LYS A 3 -4.01 -9.67 18.34
CA LYS A 3 -4.13 -10.32 19.66
C LYS A 3 -3.39 -11.67 19.75
N PHE A 4 -3.25 -12.37 18.64
CA PHE A 4 -2.59 -13.67 18.55
C PHE A 4 -1.15 -13.59 17.98
N GLY A 5 -0.58 -12.38 17.89
CA GLY A 5 0.78 -12.15 17.42
C GLY A 5 0.95 -12.23 15.90
N GLY A 6 -0.15 -12.22 15.14
CA GLY A 6 -0.10 -12.18 13.68
C GLY A 6 -0.04 -10.75 13.16
N GLY A 7 0.39 -10.61 11.90
CA GLY A 7 0.37 -9.37 11.15
C GLY A 7 -0.84 -9.27 10.21
N CYS A 8 -1.12 -8.08 9.71
CA CYS A 8 -2.16 -7.81 8.71
C CYS A 8 -1.61 -6.98 7.55
N GLY A 9 -2.23 -7.13 6.38
CA GLY A 9 -2.06 -6.23 5.25
C GLY A 9 -3.39 -5.57 4.89
N HIS A 10 -3.34 -4.30 4.56
CA HIS A 10 -4.49 -3.50 4.18
C HIS A 10 -4.22 -2.81 2.85
N ASP A 11 -5.01 -3.11 1.84
CA ASP A 11 -5.02 -2.31 0.62
C ASP A 11 -5.94 -1.11 0.80
N LEU A 12 -5.39 0.08 0.62
CA LEU A 12 -6.11 1.35 0.76
C LEU A 12 -6.60 1.90 -0.57
N SER A 13 -6.34 1.21 -1.68
CA SER A 13 -6.65 1.67 -3.03
C SER A 13 -8.15 1.79 -3.32
N VAL A 14 -8.98 1.09 -2.53
CA VAL A 14 -10.44 1.15 -2.62
C VAL A 14 -11.04 2.37 -1.91
N LEU A 15 -10.24 3.11 -1.16
CA LEU A 15 -10.70 4.29 -0.45
C LEU A 15 -10.74 5.49 -1.40
N ARG A 16 -11.85 6.22 -1.34
CA ARG A 16 -12.06 7.44 -2.14
C ARG A 16 -10.96 8.48 -1.87
N PRO A 17 -10.51 9.23 -2.91
CA PRO A 17 -9.48 10.26 -2.76
C PRO A 17 -9.82 11.37 -1.77
N SER A 18 -8.81 12.02 -1.25
CA SER A 18 -8.97 13.18 -0.35
C SER A 18 -9.61 14.35 -1.09
N GLY A 19 -10.56 15.02 -0.43
CA GLY A 19 -11.32 16.14 -0.97
C GLY A 19 -12.59 15.74 -1.77
N ASP A 20 -12.79 14.45 -2.04
CA ASP A 20 -14.03 14.00 -2.69
C ASP A 20 -15.23 14.09 -1.75
N ALA A 21 -16.37 14.49 -2.31
CA ALA A 21 -17.60 14.62 -1.56
C ALA A 21 -18.09 13.28 -0.98
N ILE A 22 -18.50 13.31 0.28
CA ILE A 22 -19.12 12.16 0.93
C ILE A 22 -20.64 12.26 0.75
N ASN A 23 -21.22 11.32 -0.01
CA ASN A 23 -22.63 11.27 -0.23
C ASN A 23 -23.41 11.11 1.09
N GLY A 24 -24.36 12.02 1.33
CA GLY A 24 -25.28 11.99 2.47
C GLY A 24 -24.83 12.76 3.71
N THR A 25 -23.59 13.22 3.82
CA THR A 25 -23.09 13.98 4.98
C THR A 25 -22.71 15.42 4.65
N GLY A 26 -22.54 15.76 3.38
CA GLY A 26 -22.04 17.07 2.94
C GLY A 26 -20.58 17.36 3.31
N GLY A 27 -19.85 16.35 3.78
CA GLY A 27 -18.41 16.42 4.11
C GLY A 27 -17.53 15.98 2.96
N GLU A 28 -16.21 16.14 3.15
CA GLU A 28 -15.18 15.70 2.21
C GLU A 28 -14.39 14.50 2.79
N SER A 29 -13.90 13.64 1.90
CA SER A 29 -13.07 12.50 2.24
C SER A 29 -11.70 12.95 2.73
N CYS A 30 -11.19 12.31 3.79
CA CYS A 30 -9.80 12.47 4.20
C CYS A 30 -8.81 11.65 3.33
N GLY A 31 -9.33 10.83 2.43
CA GLY A 31 -8.53 9.93 1.60
C GLY A 31 -7.84 8.79 2.35
N PRO A 32 -7.15 7.90 1.64
CA PRO A 32 -6.42 6.78 2.24
C PRO A 32 -5.40 7.22 3.27
N VAL A 33 -4.69 8.31 3.01
CA VAL A 33 -3.64 8.85 3.90
C VAL A 33 -4.21 9.25 5.27
N GLY A 34 -5.45 9.73 5.32
CA GLY A 34 -6.12 10.06 6.58
C GLY A 34 -6.36 8.85 7.49
N PHE A 35 -6.49 7.65 6.93
CA PHE A 35 -6.68 6.41 7.70
C PHE A 35 -5.37 5.70 8.08
N MET A 36 -4.26 6.01 7.42
CA MET A 36 -3.00 5.29 7.62
C MET A 36 -2.53 5.30 9.07
N ASN A 37 -2.62 6.46 9.73
CA ASN A 37 -2.18 6.57 11.12
C ASN A 37 -3.11 5.82 12.09
N LEU A 38 -4.41 5.75 11.80
CA LEU A 38 -5.36 4.94 12.59
C LEU A 38 -4.96 3.46 12.57
N PHE A 39 -4.67 2.89 11.41
CA PHE A 39 -4.23 1.50 11.29
C PHE A 39 -2.88 1.27 11.95
N SER A 40 -1.97 2.22 11.82
CA SER A 40 -0.65 2.18 12.47
C SER A 40 -0.79 2.17 14.00
N GLU A 41 -1.54 3.08 14.58
CA GLU A 41 -1.75 3.16 16.03
C GLU A 41 -2.54 1.97 16.58
N ASN A 42 -3.50 1.44 15.82
CA ASN A 42 -4.18 0.20 16.18
C ASN A 42 -3.19 -0.96 16.34
N THR A 43 -2.23 -1.06 15.42
CA THR A 43 -1.17 -2.07 15.47
C THR A 43 -0.28 -1.92 16.70
N ASN A 44 0.03 -0.69 17.09
CA ASN A 44 0.80 -0.37 18.29
C ASN A 44 0.04 -0.70 19.57
N THR A 45 -1.23 -0.31 19.62
CA THR A 45 -2.09 -0.42 20.82
C THR A 45 -2.41 -1.88 21.17
N ILE A 46 -2.61 -2.74 20.18
CA ILE A 46 -2.95 -4.16 20.37
C ILE A 46 -1.69 -5.05 20.42
N ALA A 47 -0.58 -4.51 20.90
CA ALA A 47 0.64 -5.30 21.11
C ALA A 47 0.48 -6.28 22.27
N GLN A 48 0.94 -7.53 22.09
CA GLN A 48 0.91 -8.55 23.14
C GLN A 48 2.26 -8.70 23.84
N HIS A 49 2.25 -8.64 25.17
CA HIS A 49 3.41 -8.97 26.02
C HIS A 49 4.77 -8.38 25.53
N GLY A 50 4.76 -7.14 25.08
CA GLY A 50 5.95 -6.44 24.57
C GLY A 50 6.33 -6.77 23.12
N ARG A 51 5.62 -7.68 22.44
CA ARG A 51 5.78 -7.90 20.99
C ARG A 51 4.86 -6.96 20.23
N ARG A 52 5.45 -6.14 19.36
CA ARG A 52 4.69 -5.25 18.48
C ARG A 52 3.88 -6.06 17.47
N GLY A 53 2.67 -5.61 17.14
CA GLY A 53 1.97 -6.02 15.94
C GLY A 53 2.77 -5.64 14.69
N ALA A 54 2.40 -6.21 13.56
CA ALA A 54 2.97 -5.87 12.28
C ALA A 54 1.85 -5.59 11.26
N ASN A 55 2.02 -4.57 10.44
CA ASN A 55 1.02 -4.11 9.50
C ASN A 55 1.68 -3.65 8.19
N MET A 56 1.09 -4.06 7.07
CA MET A 56 1.39 -3.53 5.74
C MET A 56 0.22 -2.65 5.30
N GLN A 57 0.53 -1.49 4.72
CA GLN A 57 -0.46 -0.66 4.05
C GLN A 57 -0.02 -0.46 2.60
N THR A 58 -0.89 -0.75 1.66
CA THR A 58 -0.60 -0.65 0.23
C THR A 58 -1.49 0.38 -0.43
N LEU A 59 -0.98 1.00 -1.50
CA LEU A 59 -1.74 1.90 -2.36
C LEU A 59 -1.31 1.70 -3.82
N ARG A 60 -2.27 1.68 -4.73
CA ARG A 60 -1.99 1.60 -6.17
C ARG A 60 -1.32 2.87 -6.65
N ILE A 61 -0.38 2.70 -7.58
CA ILE A 61 0.41 3.79 -8.16
C ILE A 61 -0.44 4.83 -8.90
N ASP A 62 -1.60 4.43 -9.42
CA ASP A 62 -2.53 5.30 -10.13
C ASP A 62 -3.53 6.05 -9.22
N HIS A 63 -3.47 5.83 -7.90
CA HIS A 63 -4.38 6.50 -6.97
C HIS A 63 -4.07 8.00 -6.84
N PRO A 64 -5.09 8.91 -6.82
CA PRO A 64 -4.87 10.35 -6.74
C PRO A 64 -4.05 10.85 -5.53
N ASP A 65 -4.07 10.14 -4.41
CA ASP A 65 -3.30 10.49 -3.21
C ASP A 65 -1.91 9.83 -3.15
N ILE A 66 -1.43 9.22 -4.24
CA ILE A 66 -0.18 8.45 -4.23
C ILE A 66 1.05 9.28 -3.85
N GLU A 67 1.15 10.53 -4.30
CA GLU A 67 2.28 11.41 -3.96
C GLU A 67 2.36 11.66 -2.45
N LYS A 68 1.22 11.84 -1.78
CA LYS A 68 1.15 12.00 -0.32
C LYS A 68 1.50 10.70 0.41
N PHE A 69 1.03 9.56 -0.11
CA PHE A 69 1.30 8.24 0.46
C PHE A 69 2.80 7.94 0.44
N ILE A 70 3.48 8.15 -0.69
CA ILE A 70 4.91 7.88 -0.86
C ILE A 70 5.75 8.72 0.11
N SER A 71 5.42 10.00 0.25
CA SER A 71 6.22 10.95 1.01
C SER A 71 5.91 11.01 2.52
N ILE A 72 4.90 10.26 2.99
CA ILE A 72 4.39 10.43 4.36
C ILE A 72 5.46 10.26 5.44
N LYS A 73 6.32 9.25 5.32
CA LYS A 73 7.38 8.97 6.31
C LYS A 73 8.63 9.83 6.12
N MET A 74 8.85 10.34 4.91
CA MET A 74 9.91 11.30 4.66
C MET A 74 9.58 12.67 5.28
N ASN A 75 8.30 13.07 5.23
CA ASN A 75 7.84 14.33 5.79
C ASN A 75 7.78 14.32 7.33
N ASP A 76 7.37 13.20 7.93
CA ASP A 76 7.37 13.00 9.38
C ASP A 76 7.58 11.52 9.71
N ILE A 77 8.76 11.17 10.20
CA ILE A 77 9.13 9.81 10.57
C ILE A 77 8.27 9.20 11.69
N ASN A 78 7.52 10.02 12.43
CA ASN A 78 6.60 9.53 13.46
C ASN A 78 5.23 9.18 12.89
N MET A 79 4.91 9.65 11.69
CA MET A 79 3.67 9.27 11.02
C MET A 79 3.76 7.82 10.53
N VAL A 80 2.68 7.07 10.75
CA VAL A 80 2.57 5.67 10.29
C VAL A 80 3.73 4.76 10.78
N LYS A 81 4.27 5.08 11.95
CA LYS A 81 5.50 4.47 12.52
C LYS A 81 5.43 2.96 12.70
N TYR A 82 4.24 2.41 12.94
CA TYR A 82 4.02 1.01 13.26
C TYR A 82 3.47 0.18 12.08
N SER A 83 3.55 0.74 10.88
CA SER A 83 3.16 0.05 9.64
C SER A 83 4.28 0.16 8.61
N ASN A 84 4.47 -0.90 7.84
CA ASN A 84 5.21 -0.83 6.59
C ASN A 84 4.29 -0.30 5.48
N ILE A 85 4.83 0.40 4.52
CA ILE A 85 4.09 0.92 3.37
C ILE A 85 4.70 0.43 2.06
N SER A 86 3.86 0.07 1.10
CA SER A 86 4.32 -0.36 -0.23
C SER A 86 3.38 0.13 -1.33
N VAL A 87 3.97 0.47 -2.47
CA VAL A 87 3.25 0.89 -3.66
C VAL A 87 2.97 -0.30 -4.56
N LEU A 88 1.73 -0.45 -5.01
CA LEU A 88 1.34 -1.45 -6.01
C LEU A 88 1.61 -0.88 -7.40
N LEU A 89 2.68 -1.32 -8.05
CA LEU A 89 3.09 -0.90 -9.38
C LEU A 89 2.36 -1.69 -10.46
N THR A 90 1.94 -1.00 -11.52
CA THR A 90 1.32 -1.60 -12.71
C THR A 90 2.30 -1.65 -13.87
N HIS A 91 2.08 -2.57 -14.81
CA HIS A 91 2.84 -2.61 -16.07
C HIS A 91 2.69 -1.31 -16.87
N GLU A 92 1.47 -0.72 -16.87
CA GLU A 92 1.19 0.57 -17.50
C GLU A 92 2.12 1.67 -16.97
N PHE A 93 2.27 1.77 -15.64
CA PHE A 93 3.16 2.76 -15.02
C PHE A 93 4.64 2.51 -15.39
N MET A 94 5.09 1.26 -15.32
CA MET A 94 6.50 0.94 -15.63
C MET A 94 6.85 1.23 -17.09
N LEU A 95 5.92 0.97 -18.03
CA LEU A 95 6.07 1.35 -19.42
C LEU A 95 6.09 2.87 -19.62
N ALA A 96 5.26 3.61 -18.87
CA ALA A 96 5.25 5.06 -18.90
C ALA A 96 6.57 5.66 -18.38
N VAL A 97 7.17 5.06 -17.34
CA VAL A 97 8.50 5.45 -16.84
C VAL A 97 9.60 5.20 -17.89
N GLU A 98 9.59 4.00 -18.52
CA GLU A 98 10.56 3.63 -19.54
C GLU A 98 10.51 4.56 -20.76
N ASN A 99 9.31 4.90 -21.21
CA ASN A 99 9.07 5.74 -22.39
C ASN A 99 9.04 7.24 -22.08
N ASP A 100 9.22 7.65 -20.82
CA ASP A 100 9.17 9.06 -20.37
C ASP A 100 7.85 9.75 -20.76
N THR A 101 6.74 9.08 -20.55
CA THR A 101 5.40 9.56 -20.91
C THR A 101 4.62 10.06 -19.71
N ASP A 102 3.48 10.68 -19.99
CA ASP A 102 2.50 11.08 -18.98
C ASP A 102 1.78 9.85 -18.42
N PHE A 103 1.34 9.95 -17.17
CA PHE A 103 0.60 8.92 -16.45
C PHE A 103 -0.57 9.55 -15.69
N ASP A 104 -1.74 8.92 -15.79
CA ASP A 104 -2.95 9.43 -15.17
C ASP A 104 -3.16 8.87 -13.76
N LEU A 105 -3.34 9.74 -12.79
CA LEU A 105 -3.85 9.41 -11.47
C LEU A 105 -5.36 9.40 -11.52
N LYS A 106 -5.95 8.24 -11.25
CA LYS A 106 -7.39 7.98 -11.44
C LYS A 106 -7.98 7.20 -10.26
N TYR A 107 -9.26 7.43 -10.03
CA TYR A 107 -10.05 6.63 -9.10
C TYR A 107 -11.39 6.33 -9.76
N GLU A 108 -11.77 5.04 -9.80
CA GLU A 108 -12.85 4.56 -10.65
C GLU A 108 -12.64 5.04 -12.10
N ASP A 109 -13.64 5.65 -12.72
CA ASP A 109 -13.57 6.12 -14.11
C ASP A 109 -13.11 7.59 -14.25
N LYS A 110 -12.71 8.24 -13.13
CA LYS A 110 -12.35 9.66 -13.12
C LYS A 110 -10.85 9.85 -13.03
N VAL A 111 -10.30 10.60 -13.99
CA VAL A 111 -8.92 11.12 -13.91
C VAL A 111 -8.91 12.40 -13.07
N TYR A 112 -8.04 12.44 -12.08
CA TYR A 112 -7.87 13.57 -11.15
C TYR A 112 -6.70 14.45 -11.53
N LYS A 113 -5.62 13.83 -11.99
CA LYS A 113 -4.37 14.51 -12.33
C LYS A 113 -3.59 13.68 -13.34
N THR A 114 -2.95 14.33 -14.30
CA THR A 114 -1.94 13.73 -15.18
C THR A 114 -0.57 14.22 -14.75
N ILE A 115 0.40 13.33 -14.62
CA ILE A 115 1.75 13.61 -14.14
C ILE A 115 2.79 12.97 -15.06
N LYS A 116 4.06 13.36 -14.92
CA LYS A 116 5.18 12.64 -15.53
C LYS A 116 5.49 11.38 -14.73
N ALA A 117 5.37 10.21 -15.36
CA ALA A 117 5.63 8.93 -14.70
C ALA A 117 7.05 8.87 -14.12
N LYS A 118 8.03 9.40 -14.85
CA LYS A 118 9.43 9.40 -14.43
C LYS A 118 9.69 10.27 -13.19
N GLU A 119 9.03 11.43 -13.08
CA GLU A 119 9.15 12.28 -11.89
C GLU A 119 8.57 11.60 -10.64
N LEU A 120 7.44 10.91 -10.78
CA LEU A 120 6.87 10.12 -9.68
C LEU A 120 7.81 8.96 -9.30
N TRP A 121 8.41 8.29 -10.28
CA TRP A 121 9.38 7.21 -10.05
C TRP A 121 10.62 7.72 -9.30
N GLU A 122 11.18 8.87 -9.69
CA GLU A 122 12.30 9.51 -8.99
C GLU A 122 11.92 9.87 -7.54
N THR A 123 10.70 10.37 -7.32
CA THR A 123 10.18 10.63 -5.97
C THR A 123 10.12 9.37 -5.12
N ILE A 124 9.67 8.25 -5.68
CA ILE A 124 9.68 6.94 -4.98
C ILE A 124 11.10 6.55 -4.56
N ILE A 125 12.06 6.67 -5.50
CA ILE A 125 13.47 6.33 -5.23
C ILE A 125 14.04 7.20 -4.12
N ASP A 126 13.81 8.51 -4.16
CA ASP A 126 14.32 9.46 -3.17
C ASP A 126 13.73 9.17 -1.77
N CYS A 127 12.43 8.89 -1.69
CA CYS A 127 11.78 8.51 -0.44
C CYS A 127 12.34 7.19 0.10
N ALA A 128 12.46 6.17 -0.75
CA ALA A 128 13.00 4.86 -0.36
C ALA A 128 14.47 4.96 0.06
N HIS A 129 15.28 5.77 -0.60
CA HIS A 129 16.67 6.01 -0.22
C HIS A 129 16.78 6.71 1.15
N SER A 130 15.88 7.66 1.42
CA SER A 130 15.93 8.48 2.65
C SER A 130 15.35 7.79 3.87
N SER A 131 14.29 6.99 3.71
CA SER A 131 13.53 6.39 4.82
C SER A 131 13.42 4.86 4.77
N ALA A 132 14.02 4.20 3.78
CA ALA A 132 13.85 2.77 3.45
C ALA A 132 12.41 2.37 3.07
N GLU A 133 11.54 3.35 2.81
CA GLU A 133 10.15 3.15 2.39
C GLU A 133 9.71 4.25 1.40
N PRO A 134 8.75 3.97 0.51
CA PRO A 134 7.93 2.76 0.41
C PRO A 134 8.67 1.57 -0.21
N GLY A 135 8.18 0.36 0.10
CA GLY A 135 8.49 -0.83 -0.68
C GLY A 135 7.75 -0.82 -2.02
N LEU A 136 8.18 -1.71 -2.93
CA LEU A 136 7.60 -1.84 -4.27
C LEU A 136 7.04 -3.24 -4.48
N LEU A 137 5.82 -3.31 -4.97
CA LEU A 137 5.12 -4.55 -5.33
C LEU A 137 4.73 -4.48 -6.81
N PHE A 138 5.33 -5.31 -7.64
CA PHE A 138 5.00 -5.41 -9.07
C PHE A 138 3.69 -6.17 -9.23
N TRP A 139 2.59 -5.45 -9.00
CA TRP A 139 1.29 -6.04 -8.71
C TRP A 139 0.75 -6.85 -9.89
N ASP A 140 0.83 -6.31 -11.10
CA ASP A 140 0.34 -7.03 -12.29
C ASP A 140 1.14 -8.33 -12.51
N THR A 141 2.46 -8.32 -12.30
CA THR A 141 3.28 -9.53 -12.35
C THR A 141 2.84 -10.55 -11.29
N MET A 142 2.55 -10.08 -10.06
CA MET A 142 2.13 -10.96 -8.98
C MET A 142 0.77 -11.61 -9.27
N THR A 143 -0.18 -10.84 -9.81
CA THR A 143 -1.50 -11.35 -10.19
C THR A 143 -1.44 -12.27 -11.39
N ASP A 144 -0.64 -11.98 -12.40
CA ASP A 144 -0.44 -12.81 -13.59
C ASP A 144 0.09 -14.21 -13.25
N TYR A 145 0.92 -14.33 -12.22
CA TYR A 145 1.47 -15.61 -11.75
C TYR A 145 0.65 -16.26 -10.62
N HIS A 146 -0.42 -15.62 -10.17
CA HIS A 146 -1.28 -16.18 -9.12
C HIS A 146 -2.24 -17.22 -9.70
N ASN A 147 -2.00 -18.48 -9.41
CA ASN A 147 -2.78 -19.60 -9.98
C ASN A 147 -4.28 -19.60 -9.62
N ALA A 148 -4.67 -18.90 -8.58
CA ALA A 148 -6.06 -18.84 -8.09
C ALA A 148 -6.71 -17.45 -8.31
N GLU A 149 -6.13 -16.56 -9.10
CA GLU A 149 -6.65 -15.20 -9.32
C GLU A 149 -8.11 -15.18 -9.79
N TYR A 150 -8.51 -16.15 -10.59
CA TYR A 150 -9.87 -16.30 -11.14
C TYR A 150 -10.96 -16.55 -10.08
N CYS A 151 -10.62 -17.00 -8.89
CA CYS A 151 -11.58 -17.34 -7.83
C CYS A 151 -11.21 -16.75 -6.46
N SER A 152 -9.98 -16.32 -6.28
CA SER A 152 -9.45 -15.77 -5.04
C SER A 152 -8.41 -14.69 -5.35
N PRO A 153 -8.84 -13.52 -5.88
CA PRO A 153 -7.94 -12.48 -6.33
C PRO A 153 -7.08 -11.94 -5.18
N LEU A 154 -5.85 -11.57 -5.52
CA LEU A 154 -4.94 -10.95 -4.57
C LEU A 154 -5.45 -9.55 -4.16
N VAL A 155 -5.31 -9.21 -2.88
CA VAL A 155 -5.72 -7.92 -2.33
C VAL A 155 -4.55 -7.15 -1.73
N SER A 156 -3.73 -7.79 -0.93
CA SER A 156 -2.58 -7.17 -0.26
C SER A 156 -1.52 -8.22 0.04
N THR A 157 -0.57 -7.89 0.90
CA THR A 157 0.47 -8.82 1.34
C THR A 157 0.49 -8.93 2.85
N ASN A 158 1.24 -9.91 3.38
CA ASN A 158 1.66 -9.91 4.77
C ASN A 158 2.57 -8.69 5.09
N PRO A 159 2.86 -8.40 6.36
CA PRO A 159 3.61 -7.19 6.76
C PRO A 159 5.00 -7.03 6.14
N CYS A 160 5.68 -8.12 5.81
CA CYS A 160 7.02 -8.11 5.22
C CYS A 160 7.03 -8.17 3.69
N ALA A 161 5.85 -8.24 3.06
CA ALA A 161 5.62 -8.23 1.61
C ALA A 161 6.05 -9.49 0.83
N GLU A 162 6.54 -10.54 1.50
CA GLU A 162 6.99 -11.76 0.82
C GLU A 162 5.84 -12.68 0.38
N GLN A 163 4.62 -12.49 0.92
CA GLN A 163 3.48 -13.32 0.63
C GLN A 163 2.26 -12.50 0.22
N PRO A 164 1.93 -12.42 -1.09
CA PRO A 164 0.66 -11.89 -1.56
C PRO A 164 -0.51 -12.77 -1.11
N LEU A 165 -1.59 -12.14 -0.69
CA LEU A 165 -2.75 -12.83 -0.12
C LEU A 165 -4.06 -12.26 -0.65
N PRO A 166 -5.07 -13.11 -0.87
CA PRO A 166 -6.44 -12.68 -1.11
C PRO A 166 -7.09 -12.16 0.17
N ASP A 167 -8.29 -11.61 0.07
CA ASP A 167 -9.08 -11.20 1.22
C ASP A 167 -9.35 -12.38 2.17
N GLY A 168 -9.10 -12.16 3.45
CA GLY A 168 -9.22 -13.19 4.48
C GLY A 168 -8.16 -14.30 4.38
N GLY A 169 -7.23 -14.21 3.45
CA GLY A 169 -6.11 -15.15 3.33
C GLY A 169 -5.19 -15.12 4.52
N CYS A 170 -4.55 -16.25 4.83
CA CYS A 170 -3.56 -16.31 5.91
C CYS A 170 -2.31 -17.07 5.48
N CYS A 171 -1.17 -16.62 6.00
CA CYS A 171 0.13 -17.24 5.81
C CYS A 171 0.58 -17.91 7.11
N ASN A 172 0.92 -19.18 7.03
CA ASN A 172 1.50 -19.94 8.14
C ASN A 172 3.01 -20.07 7.94
N LEU A 173 3.79 -19.71 8.95
CA LEU A 173 5.23 -19.86 8.94
C LEU A 173 5.63 -21.24 9.46
N GLY A 174 6.66 -21.81 8.85
CA GLY A 174 7.25 -23.08 9.27
C GLY A 174 8.72 -23.15 8.90
N SER A 175 9.46 -24.01 9.59
CA SER A 175 10.87 -24.28 9.32
C SER A 175 11.13 -25.79 9.40
N ILE A 176 11.94 -26.28 8.47
CA ILE A 176 12.38 -27.67 8.46
C ILE A 176 13.86 -27.69 8.88
N ASN A 177 14.18 -28.44 9.95
CA ASN A 177 15.58 -28.71 10.27
C ASN A 177 16.12 -29.76 9.29
N LEU A 178 17.23 -29.42 8.63
CA LEU A 178 17.88 -30.28 7.64
C LEU A 178 19.05 -31.09 8.19
N GLU A 179 19.29 -31.08 9.51
CA GLU A 179 20.28 -31.95 10.17
C GLU A 179 19.83 -33.40 10.21
#